data_889b9c9818a86dc6e1abe0fdbb7d4261
#
_entry.id   889b9c9818a86dc6e1abe0fdbb7d4261
#
_cell.length_a   1.000
_cell.length_b   1.000
_cell.length_c   1.000
_cell.angle_alpha   90.00
_cell.angle_beta   90.00
_cell.angle_gamma   90.00
#
_symmetry.space_group_name_H-M   'P 1'
#
loop_
_entity.id
_entity.type
_entity.pdbx_description
1 polymer ?
#
loop_
_entity_poly.entity_id
_entity_poly.type
_entity_poly.pdbx_seq_one_letter_code
_entity_poly.pdbx_strand_id
1 'polypeptide(L)'
;SQVKRDSARESFAVQVVRQLFPTWSSVDLARIREEDEQSVLLMLTDGVDILRSIGQVFSTSAFDGMMQPNAPTVKVGLSIDSNLVEISPIADEIPMNEVGALLDSYRRKRRYHKLKNGTFVDLRDADLHELDQVATDLDLNEQQLDSGTIKIPGYQAFLLDAQVDDSEKSASFIDFVNDVKIIDPERYQVPERLRGVLRPY
;
A
#
# COMPACT_ATOMS: atom_id res chain seq x y z
N SER A 1 22.84 29.66 42.82
CA SER A 1 22.17 30.50 41.81
C SER A 1 20.70 30.10 41.77
N GLN A 2 19.80 30.99 42.21
CA GLN A 2 18.37 30.78 42.03
C GLN A 2 18.05 30.90 40.52
N VAL A 3 17.59 29.80 39.91
CA VAL A 3 17.05 29.83 38.55
C VAL A 3 15.76 30.64 38.61
N LYS A 4 15.74 31.79 37.96
CA LYS A 4 14.54 32.65 37.89
C LYS A 4 13.49 31.91 37.07
N ARG A 5 12.40 31.54 37.72
CA ARG A 5 11.29 30.81 37.11
C ARG A 5 10.55 31.70 36.10
N ASP A 6 10.48 31.28 34.84
CA ASP A 6 9.72 31.98 33.80
C ASP A 6 8.28 31.41 33.75
N SER A 7 7.41 32.01 34.58
CA SER A 7 6.03 31.55 34.71
C SER A 7 5.19 31.69 33.42
N ALA A 8 5.54 32.65 32.56
CA ALA A 8 4.83 32.82 31.28
C ALA A 8 5.15 31.65 30.32
N ARG A 9 6.42 31.29 30.22
CA ARG A 9 6.90 30.17 29.39
C ARG A 9 6.37 28.84 29.90
N GLU A 10 6.36 28.65 31.23
CA GLU A 10 5.77 27.45 31.84
C GLU A 10 4.26 27.33 31.54
N SER A 11 3.50 28.43 31.70
CA SER A 11 2.08 28.45 31.43
C SER A 11 1.77 28.16 29.97
N PHE A 12 2.56 28.67 29.03
CA PHE A 12 2.46 28.38 27.61
C PHE A 12 2.73 26.89 27.34
N ALA A 13 3.79 26.32 27.89
CA ALA A 13 4.12 24.92 27.73
C ALA A 13 2.99 24.01 28.26
N VAL A 14 2.43 24.30 29.43
CA VAL A 14 1.30 23.55 29.97
C VAL A 14 0.08 23.63 29.05
N GLN A 15 -0.19 24.79 28.46
CA GLN A 15 -1.31 24.96 27.53
C GLN A 15 -1.12 24.11 26.27
N VAL A 16 0.07 24.10 25.68
CA VAL A 16 0.41 23.28 24.51
C VAL A 16 0.24 21.80 24.81
N VAL A 17 0.80 21.33 25.94
CA VAL A 17 0.66 19.92 26.34
C VAL A 17 -0.81 19.53 26.55
N ARG A 18 -1.63 20.42 27.14
CA ARG A 18 -3.08 20.18 27.33
C ARG A 18 -3.85 20.09 26.02
N GLN A 19 -3.43 20.78 24.99
CA GLN A 19 -4.05 20.68 23.66
C GLN A 19 -3.72 19.36 22.97
N LEU A 20 -2.50 18.85 23.17
CA LEU A 20 -2.06 17.59 22.55
C LEU A 20 -2.58 16.35 23.29
N PHE A 21 -2.78 16.45 24.60
CA PHE A 21 -3.23 15.34 25.43
C PHE A 21 -4.63 15.62 26.01
N PRO A 22 -5.69 15.02 25.45
CA PRO A 22 -7.08 15.32 25.85
C PRO A 22 -7.43 14.79 27.24
N THR A 23 -6.72 13.79 27.74
CA THR A 23 -7.02 13.14 29.02
C THR A 23 -5.84 13.24 30.00
N TRP A 24 -6.11 13.74 31.20
CA TRP A 24 -5.14 13.86 32.29
C TRP A 24 -5.53 12.97 33.46
N SER A 25 -4.61 12.14 33.92
CA SER A 25 -4.81 11.27 35.08
C SER A 25 -4.22 11.88 36.36
N SER A 26 -3.18 12.72 36.23
CA SER A 26 -2.56 13.48 37.31
C SER A 26 -1.85 14.71 36.72
N VAL A 27 -1.20 15.51 37.58
CA VAL A 27 -0.42 16.69 37.14
C VAL A 27 0.70 16.30 36.18
N ASP A 28 1.26 15.10 36.33
CA ASP A 28 2.43 14.62 35.60
C ASP A 28 2.10 13.51 34.59
N LEU A 29 0.82 13.13 34.43
CA LEU A 29 0.42 12.02 33.58
C LEU A 29 -0.75 12.39 32.69
N ALA A 30 -0.47 12.63 31.44
CA ALA A 30 -1.43 12.82 30.35
C ALA A 30 -1.48 11.58 29.45
N ARG A 31 -2.64 11.31 28.84
CA ARG A 31 -2.87 10.15 27.99
C ARG A 31 -3.65 10.53 26.75
N ILE A 32 -3.35 9.84 25.65
CA ILE A 32 -4.21 9.72 24.48
C ILE A 32 -4.80 8.32 24.54
N ARG A 33 -6.11 8.19 24.34
CA ARG A 33 -6.77 6.88 24.27
C ARG A 33 -6.42 6.23 22.95
N GLU A 34 -6.23 4.91 22.94
CA GLU A 34 -5.88 4.16 21.74
C GLU A 34 -6.99 4.23 20.66
N GLU A 35 -8.25 4.38 21.09
CA GLU A 35 -9.40 4.53 20.21
C GLU A 35 -9.50 5.94 19.58
N ASP A 36 -8.78 6.93 20.12
CA ASP A 36 -8.72 8.28 19.58
C ASP A 36 -7.61 8.38 18.51
N GLU A 37 -7.87 7.75 17.38
CA GLU A 37 -6.93 7.66 16.25
C GLU A 37 -6.47 9.03 15.75
N GLN A 38 -7.32 10.06 15.83
CA GLN A 38 -6.96 11.41 15.38
C GLN A 38 -5.89 12.04 16.28
N SER A 39 -6.06 11.92 17.59
CA SER A 39 -5.08 12.43 18.55
C SER A 39 -3.78 11.62 18.50
N VAL A 40 -3.85 10.31 18.30
CA VAL A 40 -2.66 9.46 18.09
C VAL A 40 -1.91 9.88 16.84
N LEU A 41 -2.59 10.03 15.71
CA LEU A 41 -2.00 10.48 14.45
C LEU A 41 -1.38 11.89 14.57
N LEU A 42 -2.09 12.83 15.19
CA LEU A 42 -1.55 14.16 15.43
C LEU A 42 -0.25 14.09 16.24
N MET A 43 -0.18 13.24 17.25
CA MET A 43 1.01 13.06 18.07
C MET A 43 2.17 12.48 17.26
N LEU A 44 1.89 11.46 16.41
CA LEU A 44 2.90 10.79 15.59
C LEU A 44 3.44 11.68 14.46
N THR A 45 2.65 12.62 13.95
CA THR A 45 3.03 13.49 12.83
C THR A 45 3.66 14.80 13.31
N ASP A 46 2.88 15.63 13.99
CA ASP A 46 3.27 17.01 14.33
C ASP A 46 3.50 17.19 15.84
N GLY A 47 2.86 16.37 16.67
CA GLY A 47 2.82 16.54 18.12
C GLY A 47 4.20 16.46 18.78
N VAL A 48 5.04 15.54 18.34
CA VAL A 48 6.42 15.40 18.87
C VAL A 48 7.25 16.64 18.57
N ASP A 49 7.15 17.20 17.37
CA ASP A 49 7.91 18.40 17.00
C ASP A 49 7.38 19.64 17.71
N ILE A 50 6.06 19.73 17.90
CA ILE A 50 5.46 20.78 18.75
C ILE A 50 6.01 20.67 20.18
N LEU A 51 6.07 19.48 20.77
CA LEU A 51 6.61 19.27 22.10
C LEU A 51 8.10 19.62 22.17
N ARG A 52 8.90 19.23 21.17
CA ARG A 52 10.32 19.58 21.06
C ARG A 52 10.56 21.09 21.00
N SER A 53 9.62 21.85 20.45
CA SER A 53 9.72 23.32 20.38
C SER A 53 9.62 24.00 21.75
N ILE A 54 8.98 23.34 22.72
CA ILE A 54 8.75 23.88 24.06
C ILE A 54 9.59 23.21 25.15
N GLY A 55 10.18 22.04 24.87
CA GLY A 55 10.99 21.32 25.88
C GLY A 55 11.74 20.14 25.29
N GLN A 56 12.43 19.43 26.17
CA GLN A 56 13.15 18.22 25.82
C GLN A 56 12.18 17.04 25.82
N VAL A 57 12.17 16.27 24.72
CA VAL A 57 11.25 15.12 24.53
C VAL A 57 12.08 13.84 24.38
N PHE A 58 11.67 12.82 25.12
CA PHE A 58 12.19 11.46 25.01
C PHE A 58 11.06 10.53 24.57
N SER A 59 11.27 9.81 23.50
CA SER A 59 10.35 8.79 23.02
C SER A 59 10.87 7.39 23.32
N THR A 60 9.99 6.41 23.29
CA THR A 60 10.37 4.99 23.37
C THR A 60 10.41 4.40 21.95
N SER A 61 11.21 3.34 21.76
CA SER A 61 11.24 2.61 20.48
C SER A 61 9.86 2.07 20.06
N ALA A 62 9.00 1.73 21.03
CA ALA A 62 7.64 1.31 20.75
C ALA A 62 6.80 2.44 20.14
N PHE A 63 6.94 3.67 20.66
CA PHE A 63 6.26 4.83 20.10
C PHE A 63 6.81 5.18 18.71
N ASP A 64 8.13 5.19 18.54
CA ASP A 64 8.77 5.51 17.25
C ASP A 64 8.40 4.48 16.17
N GLY A 65 8.12 3.23 16.55
CA GLY A 65 7.66 2.16 15.66
C GLY A 65 6.16 2.18 15.33
N MET A 66 5.37 3.10 15.91
CA MET A 66 3.94 3.20 15.62
C MET A 66 3.63 3.80 14.24
N MET A 67 4.59 4.41 13.57
CA MET A 67 4.47 4.90 12.20
C MET A 67 5.55 4.29 11.33
N GLN A 68 5.17 3.76 10.18
CA GLN A 68 6.16 3.31 9.20
C GLN A 68 6.96 4.50 8.67
N PRO A 69 8.29 4.38 8.57
CA PRO A 69 9.15 5.48 8.14
C PRO A 69 9.01 5.81 6.67
N ASN A 70 8.63 4.81 5.85
CA ASN A 70 8.51 4.94 4.40
C ASN A 70 7.05 4.82 3.96
N ALA A 71 6.69 5.54 2.90
CA ALA A 71 5.44 5.33 2.21
C ALA A 71 5.43 3.95 1.54
N PRO A 72 4.32 3.20 1.57
CA PRO A 72 4.26 1.88 1.01
C PRO A 72 4.30 1.92 -0.51
N THR A 73 5.04 0.99 -1.10
CA THR A 73 5.01 0.66 -2.52
C THR A 73 4.50 -0.76 -2.66
N VAL A 74 3.47 -0.95 -3.46
CA VAL A 74 2.95 -2.29 -3.77
C VAL A 74 2.96 -2.49 -5.27
N LYS A 75 3.79 -3.39 -5.73
CA LYS A 75 3.91 -3.80 -7.12
C LYS A 75 3.10 -5.06 -7.39
N VAL A 76 3.01 -5.44 -8.66
CA VAL A 76 2.29 -6.64 -9.10
C VAL A 76 3.25 -7.59 -9.81
N GLY A 77 3.53 -8.72 -9.20
CA GLY A 77 4.28 -9.80 -9.85
C GLY A 77 3.40 -10.63 -10.77
N LEU A 78 3.89 -10.96 -11.95
CA LEU A 78 3.22 -11.81 -12.93
C LEU A 78 4.03 -13.08 -13.21
N SER A 79 3.35 -14.23 -13.09
CA SER A 79 3.87 -15.51 -13.53
C SER A 79 2.81 -16.30 -14.31
N ILE A 80 3.22 -17.38 -14.95
CA ILE A 80 2.28 -18.28 -15.61
C ILE A 80 2.55 -19.73 -15.22
N ASP A 81 1.48 -20.42 -14.89
CA ASP A 81 1.48 -21.86 -14.61
C ASP A 81 0.29 -22.52 -15.30
N SER A 82 0.56 -23.58 -16.08
CA SER A 82 -0.49 -24.41 -16.69
C SER A 82 -1.58 -23.61 -17.44
N ASN A 83 -1.17 -22.58 -18.21
CA ASN A 83 -2.04 -21.65 -18.95
C ASN A 83 -2.95 -20.76 -18.05
N LEU A 84 -2.60 -20.62 -16.78
CA LEU A 84 -3.18 -19.64 -15.86
C LEU A 84 -2.14 -18.58 -15.54
N VAL A 85 -2.53 -17.31 -15.61
CA VAL A 85 -1.70 -16.23 -15.10
C VAL A 85 -1.87 -16.13 -13.58
N GLU A 86 -0.77 -16.12 -12.88
CA GLU A 86 -0.71 -15.88 -11.45
C GLU A 86 -0.31 -14.43 -11.21
N ILE A 87 -1.13 -13.72 -10.46
CA ILE A 87 -0.93 -12.34 -10.04
C ILE A 87 -0.64 -12.36 -8.55
N SER A 88 0.47 -11.77 -8.14
CA SER A 88 0.87 -11.70 -6.73
C SER A 88 1.24 -10.27 -6.38
N PRO A 89 0.53 -9.61 -5.45
CA PRO A 89 0.99 -8.34 -4.90
C PRO A 89 2.37 -8.52 -4.25
N ILE A 90 3.27 -7.57 -4.46
CA ILE A 90 4.61 -7.54 -3.88
C ILE A 90 4.69 -6.30 -3.00
N ALA A 91 4.73 -6.52 -1.69
CA ALA A 91 4.79 -5.46 -0.70
C ALA A 91 5.83 -5.81 0.37
N ASP A 92 6.87 -5.00 0.52
CA ASP A 92 7.99 -5.32 1.42
C ASP A 92 7.62 -5.17 2.91
N GLU A 93 6.77 -4.21 3.26
CA GLU A 93 6.50 -3.84 4.65
C GLU A 93 5.02 -3.98 5.05
N ILE A 94 4.16 -4.40 4.12
CA ILE A 94 2.72 -4.57 4.34
C ILE A 94 2.39 -6.07 4.42
N PRO A 95 1.73 -6.53 5.48
CA PRO A 95 1.24 -7.90 5.55
C PRO A 95 0.30 -8.21 4.38
N MET A 96 0.50 -9.34 3.72
CA MET A 96 -0.26 -9.70 2.52
C MET A 96 -1.78 -9.68 2.76
N ASN A 97 -2.21 -10.10 3.93
CA ASN A 97 -3.63 -10.12 4.33
C ASN A 97 -4.18 -8.73 4.75
N GLU A 98 -3.49 -7.66 4.38
CA GLU A 98 -3.89 -6.26 4.60
C GLU A 98 -3.75 -5.40 3.33
N VAL A 99 -3.28 -6.00 2.24
CA VAL A 99 -3.06 -5.29 0.96
C VAL A 99 -4.39 -4.77 0.39
N GLY A 100 -5.46 -5.56 0.48
CA GLY A 100 -6.80 -5.15 0.02
C GLY A 100 -7.35 -3.96 0.80
N ALA A 101 -7.25 -4.00 2.14
CA ALA A 101 -7.69 -2.90 3.01
C ALA A 101 -6.84 -1.63 2.82
N LEU A 102 -5.54 -1.79 2.56
CA LEU A 102 -4.63 -0.70 2.22
C LEU A 102 -5.06 -0.02 0.91
N LEU A 103 -5.33 -0.82 -0.14
CA LEU A 103 -5.79 -0.33 -1.44
C LEU A 103 -7.13 0.42 -1.32
N ASP A 104 -8.09 -0.09 -0.52
CA ASP A 104 -9.35 0.60 -0.26
C ASP A 104 -9.12 1.97 0.41
N SER A 105 -8.21 2.05 1.36
CA SER A 105 -7.82 3.32 2.00
C SER A 105 -7.16 4.29 1.02
N TYR A 106 -6.32 3.80 0.12
CA TYR A 106 -5.68 4.56 -0.96
C TYR A 106 -6.73 5.11 -1.95
N ARG A 107 -7.67 4.28 -2.42
CA ARG A 107 -8.78 4.68 -3.32
C ARG A 107 -9.66 5.76 -2.70
N ARG A 108 -9.90 5.67 -1.39
CA ARG A 108 -10.66 6.70 -0.63
C ARG A 108 -9.86 7.96 -0.33
N LYS A 109 -8.61 8.05 -0.81
CA LYS A 109 -7.70 9.19 -0.57
C LYS A 109 -7.51 9.51 0.91
N ARG A 110 -7.47 8.48 1.75
CA ARG A 110 -7.13 8.64 3.16
C ARG A 110 -5.66 9.03 3.27
N ARG A 111 -5.33 9.89 4.19
CA ARG A 111 -3.94 10.28 4.44
C ARG A 111 -3.13 9.17 5.10
N TYR A 112 -3.78 8.37 5.94
CA TYR A 112 -3.17 7.29 6.70
C TYR A 112 -4.03 6.03 6.66
N HIS A 113 -3.36 4.90 6.76
CA HIS A 113 -3.96 3.59 6.99
C HIS A 113 -3.38 2.99 8.28
N LYS A 114 -4.22 2.39 9.12
CA LYS A 114 -3.81 1.69 10.35
C LYS A 114 -3.84 0.20 10.10
N LEU A 115 -2.68 -0.44 10.20
CA LEU A 115 -2.54 -1.88 10.11
C LEU A 115 -3.12 -2.58 11.34
N LYS A 116 -3.46 -3.85 11.23
CA LYS A 116 -4.00 -4.68 12.33
C LYS A 116 -3.07 -4.78 13.55
N ASN A 117 -1.76 -4.65 13.33
CA ASN A 117 -0.77 -4.59 14.40
C ASN A 117 -0.70 -3.26 15.14
N GLY A 118 -1.50 -2.26 14.72
CA GLY A 118 -1.56 -0.93 15.30
C GLY A 118 -0.62 0.11 14.67
N THR A 119 0.25 -0.29 13.73
CA THR A 119 1.16 0.62 13.03
C THR A 119 0.40 1.46 12.02
N PHE A 120 0.73 2.75 11.93
CA PHE A 120 0.19 3.65 10.92
C PHE A 120 1.11 3.74 9.71
N VAL A 121 0.49 3.82 8.53
CA VAL A 121 1.16 3.95 7.23
C VAL A 121 0.72 5.26 6.58
N ASP A 122 1.66 6.10 6.16
CA ASP A 122 1.37 7.34 5.43
C ASP A 122 1.11 7.02 3.95
N LEU A 123 -0.05 7.43 3.45
CA LEU A 123 -0.47 7.16 2.07
C LEU A 123 -0.24 8.34 1.11
N ARG A 124 0.31 9.47 1.57
CA ARG A 124 0.50 10.66 0.71
C ARG A 124 1.45 10.40 -0.46
N ASP A 125 2.53 9.67 -0.19
CA ASP A 125 3.55 9.32 -1.16
C ASP A 125 3.53 7.81 -1.48
N ALA A 126 2.42 7.13 -1.18
CA ALA A 126 2.24 5.71 -1.45
C ALA A 126 2.11 5.45 -2.95
N ASP A 127 2.81 4.43 -3.43
CA ASP A 127 2.72 3.96 -4.81
C ASP A 127 1.97 2.61 -4.87
N LEU A 128 0.67 2.70 -5.12
CA LEU A 128 -0.23 1.57 -5.34
C LEU A 128 -0.89 1.64 -6.71
N HIS A 129 -0.37 2.50 -7.62
CA HIS A 129 -1.03 2.77 -8.89
C HIS A 129 -1.16 1.51 -9.76
N GLU A 130 -0.11 0.72 -9.88
CA GLU A 130 -0.09 -0.50 -10.66
C GLU A 130 -1.10 -1.52 -10.10
N LEU A 131 -1.09 -1.73 -8.78
CA LEU A 131 -2.06 -2.60 -8.12
C LEU A 131 -3.50 -2.12 -8.31
N ASP A 132 -3.73 -0.80 -8.22
CA ASP A 132 -5.06 -0.21 -8.40
C ASP A 132 -5.60 -0.42 -9.82
N GLN A 133 -4.76 -0.25 -10.83
CA GLN A 133 -5.14 -0.52 -12.23
C GLN A 133 -5.49 -1.99 -12.44
N VAL A 134 -4.60 -2.90 -12.06
CA VAL A 134 -4.81 -4.34 -12.20
C VAL A 134 -6.06 -4.80 -11.46
N ALA A 135 -6.23 -4.34 -10.22
CA ALA A 135 -7.40 -4.68 -9.41
C ALA A 135 -8.71 -4.14 -9.99
N THR A 136 -8.68 -2.98 -10.64
CA THR A 136 -9.85 -2.38 -11.28
C THR A 136 -10.22 -3.12 -12.56
N ASP A 137 -9.25 -3.41 -13.42
CA ASP A 137 -9.49 -4.02 -14.73
C ASP A 137 -9.92 -5.49 -14.61
N LEU A 138 -9.51 -6.17 -13.56
CA LEU A 138 -9.88 -7.55 -13.27
C LEU A 138 -11.04 -7.69 -12.27
N ASP A 139 -11.60 -6.57 -11.80
CA ASP A 139 -12.67 -6.53 -10.77
C ASP A 139 -12.32 -7.35 -9.52
N LEU A 140 -11.06 -7.18 -9.05
CA LEU A 140 -10.57 -7.89 -7.88
C LEU A 140 -11.11 -7.27 -6.59
N ASN A 141 -11.63 -8.12 -5.72
CA ASN A 141 -12.08 -7.70 -4.40
C ASN A 141 -10.96 -7.83 -3.33
N GLU A 142 -11.21 -7.25 -2.15
CA GLU A 142 -10.28 -7.25 -1.02
C GLU A 142 -9.82 -8.67 -0.63
N GLN A 143 -10.75 -9.63 -0.57
CA GLN A 143 -10.41 -11.02 -0.18
C GLN A 143 -9.48 -11.70 -1.19
N GLN A 144 -9.64 -11.41 -2.48
CA GLN A 144 -8.76 -11.94 -3.52
C GLN A 144 -7.36 -11.35 -3.39
N LEU A 145 -7.24 -10.05 -3.16
CA LEU A 145 -5.96 -9.38 -2.95
C LEU A 145 -5.25 -9.91 -1.69
N ASP A 146 -5.99 -10.09 -0.61
CA ASP A 146 -5.47 -10.60 0.66
C ASP A 146 -5.08 -12.10 0.60
N SER A 147 -5.52 -12.84 -0.43
CA SER A 147 -5.13 -14.25 -0.62
C SER A 147 -3.69 -14.44 -1.06
N GLY A 148 -3.04 -13.37 -1.51
CA GLY A 148 -1.64 -13.32 -1.92
C GLY A 148 -1.41 -13.71 -3.38
N THR A 149 -2.04 -14.77 -3.90
CA THR A 149 -1.88 -15.18 -5.30
C THR A 149 -3.25 -15.38 -5.95
N ILE A 150 -3.48 -14.68 -7.05
CA ILE A 150 -4.73 -14.71 -7.81
C ILE A 150 -4.46 -15.40 -9.13
N LYS A 151 -5.29 -16.39 -9.50
CA LYS A 151 -5.17 -17.11 -10.76
C LYS A 151 -6.27 -16.68 -11.71
N ILE A 152 -5.88 -16.27 -12.92
CA ILE A 152 -6.79 -15.86 -13.98
C ILE A 152 -6.48 -16.62 -15.28
N PRO A 153 -7.43 -16.71 -16.22
CA PRO A 153 -7.18 -17.35 -17.51
C PRO A 153 -6.09 -16.67 -18.32
N GLY A 154 -5.24 -17.47 -19.01
CA GLY A 154 -4.08 -17.00 -19.77
C GLY A 154 -4.39 -15.97 -20.88
N TYR A 155 -5.62 -15.93 -21.42
CA TYR A 155 -5.99 -14.93 -22.43
C TYR A 155 -5.97 -13.48 -21.88
N GLN A 156 -6.03 -13.30 -20.56
CA GLN A 156 -5.94 -11.99 -19.92
C GLN A 156 -4.48 -11.50 -19.76
N ALA A 157 -3.50 -12.35 -20.07
CA ALA A 157 -2.07 -11.98 -19.99
C ALA A 157 -1.73 -10.70 -20.77
N PHE A 158 -2.36 -10.50 -21.95
CA PHE A 158 -2.09 -9.32 -22.78
C PHE A 158 -2.51 -8.01 -22.17
N LEU A 159 -3.60 -8.01 -21.38
CA LEU A 159 -4.04 -6.83 -20.64
C LEU A 159 -3.00 -6.45 -19.60
N LEU A 160 -2.50 -7.42 -18.86
CA LEU A 160 -1.53 -7.23 -17.79
C LEU A 160 -0.14 -6.91 -18.31
N ASP A 161 0.25 -7.45 -19.47
CA ASP A 161 1.57 -7.21 -20.08
C ASP A 161 1.85 -5.72 -20.34
N ALA A 162 0.81 -4.96 -20.66
CA ALA A 162 0.93 -3.53 -20.90
C ALA A 162 0.93 -2.66 -19.62
N GLN A 163 0.50 -3.21 -18.48
CA GLN A 163 0.27 -2.45 -17.25
C GLN A 163 1.36 -2.67 -16.19
N VAL A 164 1.98 -3.84 -16.19
CA VAL A 164 2.97 -4.24 -15.19
C VAL A 164 4.38 -4.04 -15.74
N ASP A 165 5.28 -3.58 -14.88
CA ASP A 165 6.69 -3.40 -15.24
C ASP A 165 7.35 -4.73 -15.62
N ASP A 166 8.24 -4.73 -16.62
CA ASP A 166 8.91 -5.93 -17.08
C ASP A 166 9.78 -6.58 -15.99
N SER A 167 10.27 -5.82 -15.03
CA SER A 167 11.05 -6.33 -13.90
C SER A 167 10.25 -7.25 -12.97
N GLU A 168 8.93 -7.10 -12.95
CA GLU A 168 8.02 -7.85 -12.08
C GLU A 168 7.35 -9.04 -12.82
N LYS A 169 7.73 -9.27 -14.09
CA LYS A 169 7.26 -10.39 -14.90
C LYS A 169 8.23 -11.55 -14.86
N SER A 170 7.74 -12.75 -14.64
CA SER A 170 8.58 -13.95 -14.77
C SER A 170 8.97 -14.22 -16.22
N ALA A 171 10.11 -14.89 -16.43
CA ALA A 171 10.53 -15.30 -17.77
C ALA A 171 9.45 -16.14 -18.47
N SER A 172 8.80 -17.05 -17.77
CA SER A 172 7.71 -17.88 -18.31
C SER A 172 6.50 -17.06 -18.76
N PHE A 173 6.17 -15.96 -18.08
CA PHE A 173 5.11 -15.06 -18.50
C PHE A 173 5.49 -14.31 -19.78
N ILE A 174 6.71 -13.77 -19.84
CA ILE A 174 7.23 -13.07 -21.03
C ILE A 174 7.25 -13.99 -22.25
N ASP A 175 7.75 -15.22 -22.08
CA ASP A 175 7.79 -16.22 -23.16
C ASP A 175 6.37 -16.54 -23.65
N PHE A 176 5.43 -16.76 -22.74
CA PHE A 176 4.03 -17.03 -23.08
C PHE A 176 3.40 -15.91 -23.91
N VAL A 177 3.57 -14.65 -23.47
CA VAL A 177 3.03 -13.49 -24.19
C VAL A 177 3.67 -13.38 -25.58
N ASN A 178 4.97 -13.59 -25.69
CA ASN A 178 5.69 -13.53 -26.97
C ASN A 178 5.27 -14.67 -27.92
N ASP A 179 5.12 -15.88 -27.42
CA ASP A 179 4.70 -17.03 -28.23
C ASP A 179 3.32 -16.83 -28.85
N VAL A 180 2.42 -16.17 -28.11
CA VAL A 180 1.07 -15.86 -28.64
C VAL A 180 1.08 -14.64 -29.56
N LYS A 181 1.95 -13.63 -29.33
CA LYS A 181 2.13 -12.49 -30.24
C LYS A 181 2.72 -12.90 -31.60
N ILE A 182 3.54 -13.97 -31.65
CA ILE A 182 4.10 -14.53 -32.88
C ILE A 182 3.10 -15.54 -33.45
N ILE A 183 1.90 -15.10 -33.77
CA ILE A 183 1.03 -15.90 -34.67
C ILE A 183 1.60 -15.70 -36.09
N ASP A 184 2.50 -16.57 -36.47
CA ASP A 184 2.98 -16.65 -37.85
C ASP A 184 1.86 -17.20 -38.73
N PRO A 185 1.23 -16.38 -39.58
CA PRO A 185 0.14 -16.85 -40.46
C PRO A 185 0.57 -17.99 -41.39
N GLU A 186 1.87 -18.13 -41.67
CA GLU A 186 2.42 -19.18 -42.51
C GLU A 186 2.45 -20.55 -41.82
N ARG A 187 2.45 -20.59 -40.48
CA ARG A 187 2.34 -21.84 -39.71
C ARG A 187 0.94 -22.46 -39.73
N TYR A 188 -0.10 -21.68 -40.00
CA TYR A 188 -1.47 -22.16 -40.08
C TYR A 188 -1.88 -22.40 -41.52
N GLN A 189 -1.39 -23.49 -42.10
CA GLN A 189 -1.86 -23.91 -43.44
C GLN A 189 -3.33 -24.34 -43.32
N VAL A 190 -4.19 -23.59 -44.00
CA VAL A 190 -5.61 -23.98 -44.13
C VAL A 190 -5.70 -25.38 -44.73
N PRO A 191 -6.30 -26.36 -44.05
CA PRO A 191 -6.48 -27.70 -44.59
C PRO A 191 -7.07 -27.62 -46.00
N GLU A 192 -6.55 -28.40 -46.96
CA GLU A 192 -7.00 -28.36 -48.38
C GLU A 192 -8.51 -28.43 -48.55
N ARG A 193 -9.19 -29.22 -47.72
CA ARG A 193 -10.65 -29.34 -47.69
C ARG A 193 -11.42 -28.04 -47.38
N LEU A 194 -10.77 -27.02 -46.79
CA LEU A 194 -11.37 -25.75 -46.42
C LEU A 194 -10.95 -24.60 -47.33
N ARG A 195 -9.91 -24.79 -48.18
CA ARG A 195 -9.42 -23.72 -49.09
C ARG A 195 -10.47 -23.22 -50.09
N GLY A 196 -11.43 -24.07 -50.46
CA GLY A 196 -12.51 -23.68 -51.37
C GLY A 196 -13.75 -23.07 -50.70
N VAL A 197 -13.82 -23.10 -49.37
CA VAL A 197 -14.98 -22.63 -48.61
C VAL A 197 -14.73 -21.26 -47.93
N LEU A 198 -13.47 -20.97 -47.65
CA LEU A 198 -13.09 -19.67 -47.05
C LEU A 198 -13.05 -18.58 -48.10
N ARG A 199 -13.84 -17.52 -47.92
CA ARG A 199 -13.80 -16.33 -48.79
C ARG A 199 -12.48 -15.56 -48.54
N PRO A 200 -11.80 -15.11 -49.60
CA PRO A 200 -10.70 -14.17 -49.43
C PRO A 200 -11.27 -12.83 -48.91
N TYR A 201 -10.68 -12.34 -47.84
CA TYR A 201 -10.92 -10.99 -47.33
C TYR A 201 -9.91 -10.05 -47.93
#